data_6c20412d963a0b8d4917b95634268b90
#
_entry.id   6c20412d963a0b8d4917b95634268b90
#
_cell.length_a   1.000
_cell.length_b   1.000
_cell.length_c   1.000
_cell.angle_alpha   90.00
_cell.angle_beta   90.00
_cell.angle_gamma   90.00
#
_symmetry.space_group_name_H-M   'P 1'
#
loop_
_entity.id
_entity.type
_entity.pdbx_description
1 polymer ?
#
loop_
_entity_poly.entity_id
_entity_poly.type
_entity_poly.pdbx_seq_one_letter_code
_entity_poly.pdbx_strand_id
1 'polypeptide(L)'
;IMWRLVELSAKHELPFQIHTGDARIQGSNPMLLVDLIAANPKTKFILFHGGYPWVGETGVILMRHGSHVWVDSCWLPTISYTMAKRAYQEWIDVMPSNRILFGVDTSSAEGIYGATEFGRRCIADALSEKVDRGELSFDQAARIGRQILRENALELFPQLRSRLWKHNGSMLPR
;
A
#
# COMPACT_ATOMS: atom_id res chain seq x y z
N ILE A 1 -17.01 17.21 -9.60
CA ILE A 1 -16.72 15.96 -10.34
C ILE A 1 -16.13 14.92 -9.36
N MET A 2 -15.04 15.21 -8.67
CA MET A 2 -14.34 14.26 -7.77
C MET A 2 -15.29 13.57 -6.75
N TRP A 3 -16.08 14.33 -6.02
CA TRP A 3 -17.05 13.82 -5.05
C TRP A 3 -18.00 12.78 -5.66
N ARG A 4 -18.49 13.04 -6.87
CA ARG A 4 -19.38 12.11 -7.57
C ARG A 4 -18.69 10.81 -7.98
N LEU A 5 -17.41 10.87 -8.36
CA LEU A 5 -16.63 9.69 -8.69
C LEU A 5 -16.39 8.82 -7.43
N VAL A 6 -16.10 9.45 -6.30
CA VAL A 6 -15.93 8.79 -5.01
C VAL A 6 -17.22 8.08 -4.56
N GLU A 7 -18.37 8.73 -4.69
CA GLU A 7 -19.68 8.11 -4.41
C GLU A 7 -19.96 6.90 -5.32
N LEU A 8 -19.65 7.02 -6.62
CA LEU A 8 -19.82 5.92 -7.57
C LEU A 8 -18.90 4.75 -7.26
N SER A 9 -17.66 5.02 -6.85
CA SER A 9 -16.72 4.01 -6.40
C SER A 9 -17.30 3.21 -5.22
N ALA A 10 -17.84 3.89 -4.20
CA ALA A 10 -18.52 3.24 -3.08
C ALA A 10 -19.73 2.41 -3.54
N LYS A 11 -20.57 2.98 -4.44
CA LYS A 11 -21.76 2.31 -4.96
C LYS A 11 -21.44 1.01 -5.71
N HIS A 12 -20.31 0.97 -6.41
CA HIS A 12 -19.87 -0.20 -7.18
C HIS A 12 -18.85 -1.08 -6.42
N GLU A 13 -18.61 -0.79 -5.14
CA GLU A 13 -17.65 -1.52 -4.28
C GLU A 13 -16.23 -1.60 -4.87
N LEU A 14 -15.85 -0.61 -5.67
CA LEU A 14 -14.53 -0.50 -6.27
C LEU A 14 -13.63 0.41 -5.40
N PRO A 15 -12.40 0.01 -5.10
CA PRO A 15 -11.45 0.92 -4.46
C PRO A 15 -11.14 2.14 -5.35
N PHE A 16 -11.06 3.31 -4.72
CA PHE A 16 -10.76 4.57 -5.39
C PHE A 16 -9.29 4.90 -5.21
N GLN A 17 -8.51 4.74 -6.28
CA GLN A 17 -7.08 5.01 -6.28
C GLN A 17 -6.82 6.47 -6.58
N ILE A 18 -5.96 7.11 -5.80
CA ILE A 18 -5.57 8.50 -5.98
C ILE A 18 -4.05 8.58 -6.01
N HIS A 19 -3.53 9.16 -7.10
CA HIS A 19 -2.13 9.50 -7.19
C HIS A 19 -1.79 10.58 -6.16
N THR A 20 -0.81 10.32 -5.29
CA THR A 20 -0.32 11.25 -4.27
C THR A 20 1.20 11.33 -4.35
N GLY A 21 1.77 12.46 -3.94
CA GLY A 21 3.22 12.63 -3.90
C GLY A 21 3.84 12.90 -5.27
N ASP A 22 4.99 12.24 -5.52
CA ASP A 22 5.82 12.46 -6.70
C ASP A 22 5.06 12.22 -8.01
N ALA A 23 5.06 13.17 -8.83
CA ALA A 23 4.75 13.41 -10.22
C ALA A 23 4.40 14.89 -10.41
N ARG A 24 3.48 15.45 -9.65
CA ARG A 24 3.17 16.88 -9.63
C ARG A 24 3.11 17.32 -8.16
N ILE A 25 4.27 17.61 -7.60
CA ILE A 25 4.46 17.97 -6.17
C ILE A 25 3.43 19.00 -5.70
N GLN A 26 3.20 20.03 -6.52
CA GLN A 26 2.17 21.03 -6.21
C GLN A 26 0.78 20.42 -6.31
N GLY A 27 0.09 20.33 -5.18
CA GLY A 27 -1.29 19.84 -5.12
C GLY A 27 -1.44 18.31 -4.97
N SER A 28 -0.34 17.56 -4.78
CA SER A 28 -0.37 16.11 -4.57
C SER A 28 -0.08 15.67 -3.13
N ASN A 29 0.03 16.63 -2.20
CA ASN A 29 0.15 16.30 -0.79
C ASN A 29 -1.11 15.53 -0.33
N PRO A 30 -0.97 14.33 0.25
CA PRO A 30 -2.12 13.51 0.66
C PRO A 30 -3.01 14.19 1.70
N MET A 31 -2.49 15.12 2.50
CA MET A 31 -3.28 15.90 3.46
C MET A 31 -4.42 16.71 2.81
N LEU A 32 -4.30 17.07 1.55
CA LEU A 32 -5.37 17.74 0.80
C LEU A 32 -6.61 16.85 0.56
N LEU A 33 -6.49 15.55 0.81
CA LEU A 33 -7.58 14.58 0.65
C LEU A 33 -8.35 14.31 1.94
N VAL A 34 -7.91 14.85 3.09
CA VAL A 34 -8.47 14.51 4.41
C VAL A 34 -9.97 14.78 4.47
N ASP A 35 -10.43 15.92 4.00
CA ASP A 35 -11.87 16.26 4.01
C ASP A 35 -12.69 15.34 3.10
N LEU A 36 -12.15 15.01 1.92
CA LEU A 36 -12.78 14.07 0.99
C LEU A 36 -12.89 12.67 1.60
N ILE A 37 -11.83 12.19 2.23
CA ILE A 37 -11.76 10.89 2.90
C ILE A 37 -12.75 10.83 4.08
N ALA A 38 -12.70 11.83 4.95
CA ALA A 38 -13.54 11.90 6.14
C ALA A 38 -15.04 11.92 5.80
N ALA A 39 -15.42 12.63 4.73
CA ALA A 39 -16.81 12.72 4.29
C ALA A 39 -17.32 11.47 3.55
N ASN A 40 -16.45 10.55 3.16
CA ASN A 40 -16.81 9.36 2.37
C ASN A 40 -16.37 8.03 3.03
N PRO A 41 -16.83 7.70 4.25
CA PRO A 41 -16.37 6.54 5.01
C PRO A 41 -16.76 5.18 4.39
N LYS A 42 -17.64 5.17 3.39
CA LYS A 42 -18.03 3.96 2.64
C LYS A 42 -17.13 3.68 1.44
N THR A 43 -16.31 4.65 1.03
CA THR A 43 -15.37 4.49 -0.09
C THR A 43 -14.05 3.93 0.42
N LYS A 44 -13.52 2.91 -0.25
CA LYS A 44 -12.19 2.38 -0.01
C LYS A 44 -11.18 3.22 -0.79
N PHE A 45 -10.35 3.99 -0.12
CA PHE A 45 -9.33 4.82 -0.76
C PHE A 45 -7.98 4.11 -0.79
N ILE A 46 -7.24 4.26 -1.89
CA ILE A 46 -5.84 3.82 -2.00
C ILE A 46 -5.00 5.05 -2.34
N LEU A 47 -4.10 5.43 -1.43
CA LEU A 47 -3.15 6.51 -1.64
C LEU A 47 -1.90 5.94 -2.33
N PHE A 48 -1.64 6.35 -3.59
CA PHE A 48 -0.53 5.84 -4.38
C PHE A 48 0.80 6.48 -4.01
N HIS A 49 1.88 5.75 -4.28
CA HIS A 49 3.29 6.17 -4.17
C HIS A 49 3.72 6.54 -2.74
N GLY A 50 2.99 5.99 -1.73
CA GLY A 50 3.26 6.28 -0.33
C GLY A 50 3.12 7.76 0.04
N GLY A 51 2.64 8.60 -0.89
CA GLY A 51 2.59 10.04 -0.72
C GLY A 51 3.94 10.76 -0.76
N TYR A 52 5.01 10.11 -1.27
CA TYR A 52 6.36 10.68 -1.28
C TYR A 52 6.40 12.11 -1.81
N PRO A 53 7.05 13.09 -1.13
CA PRO A 53 7.89 12.93 0.08
C PRO A 53 7.11 12.95 1.42
N TRP A 54 5.80 13.09 1.43
CA TRP A 54 4.95 13.24 2.63
C TRP A 54 4.52 11.89 3.23
N VAL A 55 5.46 10.97 3.40
CA VAL A 55 5.19 9.60 3.89
C VAL A 55 4.68 9.57 5.34
N GLY A 56 5.11 10.53 6.17
CA GLY A 56 4.63 10.67 7.55
C GLY A 56 3.17 11.13 7.59
N GLU A 57 2.82 12.14 6.78
CA GLU A 57 1.44 12.62 6.62
C GLU A 57 0.52 11.51 6.11
N THR A 58 1.01 10.68 5.19
CA THR A 58 0.29 9.48 4.76
C THR A 58 0.03 8.55 5.95
N GLY A 59 1.02 8.32 6.80
CA GLY A 59 0.89 7.54 8.04
C GLY A 59 -0.19 8.10 8.97
N VAL A 60 -0.24 9.43 9.15
CA VAL A 60 -1.28 10.08 9.97
C VAL A 60 -2.68 9.86 9.40
N ILE A 61 -2.85 9.97 8.08
CA ILE A 61 -4.15 9.71 7.44
C ILE A 61 -4.59 8.27 7.70
N LEU A 62 -3.69 7.31 7.53
CA LEU A 62 -3.99 5.89 7.76
C LEU A 62 -4.29 5.58 9.23
N MET A 63 -3.59 6.20 10.16
CA MET A 63 -3.87 6.09 11.58
C MET A 63 -5.29 6.58 11.92
N ARG A 64 -5.75 7.66 11.28
CA ARG A 64 -7.07 8.29 11.54
C ARG A 64 -8.21 7.64 10.76
N HIS A 65 -7.94 7.19 9.53
CA HIS A 65 -8.95 6.72 8.58
C HIS A 65 -8.68 5.28 8.08
N GLY A 66 -7.85 4.49 8.78
CA GLY A 66 -7.43 3.15 8.37
C GLY A 66 -8.57 2.11 8.28
N SER A 67 -9.79 2.44 8.67
CA SER A 67 -10.96 1.59 8.42
C SER A 67 -11.27 1.46 6.93
N HIS A 68 -10.97 2.48 6.12
CA HIS A 68 -11.32 2.55 4.69
C HIS A 68 -10.23 3.20 3.82
N VAL A 69 -9.00 3.37 4.34
CA VAL A 69 -7.85 3.91 3.59
C VAL A 69 -6.73 2.89 3.58
N TRP A 70 -6.10 2.73 2.43
CA TRP A 70 -4.89 1.93 2.18
C TRP A 70 -3.81 2.82 1.58
N VAL A 71 -2.56 2.44 1.78
CA VAL A 71 -1.42 3.02 1.07
C VAL A 71 -0.84 1.98 0.10
N ASP A 72 -0.53 2.40 -1.11
CA ASP A 72 0.28 1.63 -2.05
C ASP A 72 1.67 2.24 -2.14
N SER A 73 2.68 1.44 -1.94
CA SER A 73 4.08 1.85 -1.92
C SER A 73 4.77 1.79 -3.28
N CYS A 74 4.01 1.64 -4.38
CA CYS A 74 4.58 1.63 -5.72
C CYS A 74 5.46 2.87 -5.96
N TRP A 75 6.54 2.73 -6.73
CA TRP A 75 7.64 3.67 -6.94
C TRP A 75 8.51 3.98 -5.70
N LEU A 76 7.94 3.99 -4.50
CA LEU A 76 8.65 4.48 -3.31
C LEU A 76 10.01 3.83 -3.10
N PRO A 77 10.18 2.48 -3.19
CA PRO A 77 11.50 1.85 -3.06
C PRO A 77 12.48 2.24 -4.17
N THR A 78 11.99 2.51 -5.39
CA THR A 78 12.83 2.88 -6.52
C THR A 78 13.19 4.36 -6.53
N ILE A 79 12.35 5.23 -6.00
CA ILE A 79 12.64 6.65 -5.81
C ILE A 79 13.66 6.83 -4.69
N SER A 80 13.41 6.23 -3.54
CA SER A 80 14.28 6.34 -2.37
C SER A 80 14.17 5.13 -1.47
N TYR A 81 15.13 4.23 -1.60
CA TYR A 81 15.18 3.02 -0.76
C TYR A 81 15.17 3.33 0.73
N THR A 82 15.96 4.34 1.14
CA THR A 82 16.04 4.76 2.55
C THR A 82 14.70 5.28 3.05
N MET A 83 14.02 6.12 2.26
CA MET A 83 12.72 6.65 2.66
C MET A 83 11.66 5.55 2.68
N ALA A 84 11.66 4.64 1.69
CA ALA A 84 10.73 3.51 1.66
C ALA A 84 10.89 2.61 2.89
N LYS A 85 12.14 2.26 3.26
CA LYS A 85 12.42 1.48 4.47
C LYS A 85 11.89 2.16 5.72
N ARG A 86 12.16 3.45 5.89
CA ARG A 86 11.63 4.23 7.01
C ARG A 86 10.11 4.30 7.02
N ALA A 87 9.50 4.51 5.84
CA ALA A 87 8.05 4.55 5.71
C ALA A 87 7.40 3.23 6.12
N TYR A 88 7.91 2.08 5.69
CA TYR A 88 7.41 0.78 6.13
C TYR A 88 7.53 0.60 7.64
N GLN A 89 8.66 0.98 8.24
CA GLN A 89 8.85 0.88 9.69
C GLN A 89 7.83 1.73 10.44
N GLU A 90 7.65 2.98 10.04
CA GLU A 90 6.70 3.92 10.63
C GLU A 90 5.24 3.46 10.44
N TRP A 91 4.88 3.06 9.22
CA TRP A 91 3.51 2.63 8.94
C TRP A 91 3.12 1.37 9.72
N ILE A 92 4.04 0.42 9.89
CA ILE A 92 3.81 -0.79 10.70
C ILE A 92 3.55 -0.43 12.18
N ASP A 93 4.10 0.66 12.68
CA ASP A 93 3.89 1.12 14.06
C ASP A 93 2.54 1.83 14.25
N VAL A 94 2.09 2.59 13.24
CA VAL A 94 0.94 3.49 13.40
C VAL A 94 -0.38 2.93 12.87
N MET A 95 -0.34 1.82 12.09
CA MET A 95 -1.54 1.24 11.48
C MET A 95 -1.48 -0.30 11.40
N PRO A 96 -2.63 -0.98 11.24
CA PRO A 96 -2.64 -2.40 10.95
C PRO A 96 -1.94 -2.71 9.61
N SER A 97 -1.06 -3.72 9.59
CA SER A 97 -0.27 -4.10 8.42
C SER A 97 -1.10 -4.48 7.19
N ASN A 98 -2.38 -4.81 7.37
CA ASN A 98 -3.32 -5.11 6.28
C ASN A 98 -3.80 -3.85 5.50
N ARG A 99 -3.25 -2.68 5.79
CA ARG A 99 -3.52 -1.43 5.06
C ARG A 99 -2.39 -1.01 4.14
N ILE A 100 -1.30 -1.76 4.10
CA ILE A 100 -0.14 -1.48 3.27
C ILE A 100 -0.18 -2.41 2.06
N LEU A 101 -0.15 -1.84 0.86
CA LEU A 101 -0.11 -2.55 -0.42
C LEU A 101 1.26 -2.37 -1.07
N PHE A 102 1.62 -3.31 -1.93
CA PHE A 102 2.80 -3.23 -2.76
C PHE A 102 2.41 -3.29 -4.23
N GLY A 103 2.90 -2.34 -5.00
CA GLY A 103 2.80 -2.27 -6.45
C GLY A 103 4.11 -1.79 -7.07
N VAL A 104 4.24 -1.82 -8.37
CA VAL A 104 5.47 -1.39 -9.08
C VAL A 104 5.25 -0.25 -10.05
N ASP A 105 4.07 -0.15 -10.65
CA ASP A 105 3.66 0.91 -11.58
C ASP A 105 4.72 1.21 -12.67
N THR A 106 4.92 0.23 -13.53
CA THR A 106 5.88 0.32 -14.64
C THR A 106 5.31 -0.30 -15.91
N SER A 107 5.85 0.12 -17.06
CA SER A 107 5.39 -0.29 -18.39
C SER A 107 6.24 -1.37 -19.04
N SER A 108 7.35 -1.82 -18.41
CA SER A 108 8.24 -2.83 -18.98
C SER A 108 8.38 -4.06 -18.07
N ALA A 109 8.65 -5.22 -18.66
CA ALA A 109 8.86 -6.46 -17.92
C ALA A 109 10.10 -6.38 -17.00
N GLU A 110 11.18 -5.77 -17.50
CA GLU A 110 12.42 -5.55 -16.75
C GLU A 110 12.17 -4.61 -15.56
N GLY A 111 11.36 -3.57 -15.77
CA GLY A 111 10.94 -2.65 -14.72
C GLY A 111 10.11 -3.35 -13.65
N ILE A 112 9.18 -4.25 -14.05
CA ILE A 112 8.39 -5.05 -13.10
C ILE A 112 9.33 -5.91 -12.25
N TYR A 113 10.25 -6.62 -12.88
CA TYR A 113 11.21 -7.47 -12.17
C TYR A 113 12.10 -6.67 -11.22
N GLY A 114 12.75 -5.61 -11.73
CA GLY A 114 13.67 -4.78 -10.94
C GLY A 114 12.98 -4.10 -9.75
N ALA A 115 11.83 -3.47 -9.98
CA ALA A 115 11.06 -2.81 -8.91
C ALA A 115 10.54 -3.81 -7.88
N THR A 116 10.16 -5.02 -8.31
CA THR A 116 9.73 -6.09 -7.40
C THR A 116 10.87 -6.55 -6.49
N GLU A 117 12.07 -6.78 -7.05
CA GLU A 117 13.25 -7.16 -6.26
C GLU A 117 13.66 -6.06 -5.29
N PHE A 118 13.63 -4.80 -5.71
CA PHE A 118 13.90 -3.66 -4.85
C PHE A 118 12.88 -3.56 -3.70
N GLY A 119 11.61 -3.67 -4.02
CA GLY A 119 10.54 -3.60 -3.03
C GLY A 119 10.62 -4.74 -2.01
N ARG A 120 10.83 -5.97 -2.46
CA ARG A 120 10.97 -7.14 -1.58
C ARG A 120 12.13 -7.00 -0.61
N ARG A 121 13.30 -6.54 -1.10
CA ARG A 121 14.46 -6.27 -0.26
C ARG A 121 14.18 -5.17 0.75
N CYS A 122 13.58 -4.07 0.29
CA CYS A 122 13.25 -2.94 1.16
C CYS A 122 12.30 -3.35 2.30
N ILE A 123 11.26 -4.13 2.00
CA ILE A 123 10.33 -4.66 3.00
C ILE A 123 11.06 -5.62 3.95
N ALA A 124 11.90 -6.51 3.41
CA ALA A 124 12.67 -7.45 4.22
C ALA A 124 13.62 -6.73 5.19
N ASP A 125 14.36 -5.73 4.71
CA ASP A 125 15.26 -4.93 5.55
C ASP A 125 14.50 -4.18 6.65
N ALA A 126 13.35 -3.56 6.30
CA ALA A 126 12.52 -2.86 7.28
C ALA A 126 12.02 -3.80 8.39
N LEU A 127 11.59 -5.00 8.02
CA LEU A 127 11.08 -6.01 8.95
C LEU A 127 12.20 -6.66 9.75
N SER A 128 13.36 -6.96 9.13
CA SER A 128 14.52 -7.55 9.83
C SER A 128 15.02 -6.61 10.92
N GLU A 129 15.16 -5.32 10.65
CA GLU A 129 15.57 -4.35 11.65
C GLU A 129 14.60 -4.29 12.85
N LYS A 130 13.28 -4.46 12.61
CA LYS A 130 12.30 -4.55 13.71
C LYS A 130 12.44 -5.83 14.52
N VAL A 131 12.78 -6.94 13.87
CA VAL A 131 13.09 -8.21 14.57
C VAL A 131 14.36 -8.06 15.40
N ASP A 132 15.43 -7.49 14.83
CA ASP A 132 16.71 -7.30 15.52
C ASP A 132 16.58 -6.41 16.78
N ARG A 133 15.64 -5.44 16.73
CA ARG A 133 15.32 -4.60 17.90
C ARG A 133 14.35 -5.25 18.89
N GLY A 134 13.85 -6.46 18.59
CA GLY A 134 12.89 -7.18 19.45
C GLY A 134 11.45 -6.63 19.40
N GLU A 135 11.13 -5.77 18.42
CA GLU A 135 9.80 -5.18 18.23
C GLU A 135 8.81 -6.18 17.59
N LEU A 136 9.32 -7.10 16.78
CA LEU A 136 8.57 -8.19 16.13
C LEU A 136 9.28 -9.53 16.33
N SER A 137 8.52 -10.62 16.44
CA SER A 137 9.08 -11.95 16.22
C SER A 137 9.30 -12.21 14.73
N PHE A 138 10.16 -13.18 14.39
CA PHE A 138 10.37 -13.60 13.00
C PHE A 138 9.07 -14.01 12.30
N ASP A 139 8.19 -14.75 12.99
CA ASP A 139 6.91 -15.19 12.43
C ASP A 139 5.95 -14.02 12.16
N GLN A 140 5.95 -13.01 13.03
CA GLN A 140 5.19 -11.77 12.81
C GLN A 140 5.72 -11.02 11.59
N ALA A 141 7.02 -10.84 11.48
CA ALA A 141 7.67 -10.19 10.36
C ALA A 141 7.39 -10.92 9.03
N ALA A 142 7.53 -12.24 9.00
CA ALA A 142 7.23 -13.06 7.82
C ALA A 142 5.75 -12.96 7.40
N ARG A 143 4.84 -12.93 8.37
CA ARG A 143 3.41 -12.72 8.09
C ARG A 143 3.14 -11.34 7.50
N ILE A 144 3.68 -10.29 8.10
CA ILE A 144 3.53 -8.90 7.61
C ILE A 144 4.10 -8.78 6.19
N GLY A 145 5.25 -9.35 5.91
CA GLY A 145 5.85 -9.35 4.57
C GLY A 145 4.93 -9.98 3.52
N ARG A 146 4.32 -11.15 3.81
CA ARG A 146 3.34 -11.78 2.93
C ARG A 146 2.08 -10.92 2.74
N GLN A 147 1.60 -10.30 3.80
CA GLN A 147 0.45 -9.40 3.75
C GLN A 147 0.72 -8.24 2.79
N ILE A 148 1.81 -7.51 2.97
CA ILE A 148 2.17 -6.36 2.14
C ILE A 148 2.35 -6.76 0.67
N LEU A 149 3.09 -7.84 0.42
CA LEU A 149 3.44 -8.25 -0.94
C LEU A 149 2.28 -8.87 -1.73
N ARG A 150 1.25 -9.40 -1.05
CA ARG A 150 0.20 -10.15 -1.75
C ARG A 150 -1.16 -10.16 -1.07
N GLU A 151 -1.23 -10.53 0.21
CA GLU A 151 -2.50 -10.94 0.82
C GLU A 151 -3.46 -9.76 0.99
N ASN A 152 -2.94 -8.58 1.32
CA ASN A 152 -3.73 -7.36 1.46
C ASN A 152 -4.41 -6.95 0.14
N ALA A 153 -3.71 -7.09 -0.99
CA ALA A 153 -4.30 -6.84 -2.30
C ALA A 153 -5.42 -7.85 -2.63
N LEU A 154 -5.23 -9.13 -2.28
CA LEU A 154 -6.26 -10.16 -2.47
C LEU A 154 -7.47 -10.00 -1.55
N GLU A 155 -7.30 -9.38 -0.38
CA GLU A 155 -8.39 -9.02 0.52
C GLU A 155 -9.16 -7.82 -0.02
N LEU A 156 -8.45 -6.79 -0.46
CA LEU A 156 -9.04 -5.56 -0.99
C LEU A 156 -9.77 -5.79 -2.33
N PHE A 157 -9.27 -6.69 -3.18
CA PHE A 157 -9.81 -7.05 -4.49
C PHE A 157 -10.23 -8.54 -4.54
N PRO A 158 -11.36 -8.93 -3.91
CA PRO A 158 -11.76 -10.35 -3.81
C PRO A 158 -11.91 -11.06 -5.15
N GLN A 159 -12.28 -10.32 -6.21
CA GLN A 159 -12.40 -10.85 -7.58
C GLN A 159 -11.07 -11.37 -8.13
N LEU A 160 -9.92 -10.89 -7.67
CA LEU A 160 -8.60 -11.41 -8.06
C LEU A 160 -8.38 -12.82 -7.52
N ARG A 161 -8.81 -13.07 -6.28
CA ARG A 161 -8.67 -14.38 -5.63
C ARG A 161 -9.35 -15.48 -6.44
N SER A 162 -10.56 -15.21 -6.94
CA SER A 162 -11.32 -16.18 -7.75
C SER A 162 -10.70 -16.42 -9.13
N ARG A 163 -10.06 -15.43 -9.73
CA ARG A 163 -9.36 -15.54 -11.02
C ARG A 163 -8.06 -16.33 -10.90
N LEU A 164 -7.26 -16.05 -9.88
CA LEU A 164 -6.02 -16.79 -9.61
C LEU A 164 -6.29 -18.27 -9.35
N TRP A 165 -7.39 -18.60 -8.67
CA TRP A 165 -7.79 -19.98 -8.41
C TRP A 165 -8.19 -20.73 -9.68
N LYS A 166 -8.83 -20.08 -10.65
CA LYS A 166 -9.24 -20.70 -11.92
C LYS A 166 -8.08 -20.98 -12.88
N HIS A 167 -6.99 -20.21 -12.81
CA HIS A 167 -5.82 -20.42 -13.70
C HIS A 167 -4.79 -21.39 -13.15
N ASN A 168 -4.71 -21.58 -11.86
CA ASN A 168 -3.73 -22.46 -11.21
C ASN A 168 -4.43 -23.72 -10.68
N GLY A 169 -5.00 -24.56 -11.55
CA GLY A 169 -5.56 -25.87 -11.18
C GLY A 169 -4.57 -26.81 -10.43
N SER A 170 -3.44 -26.30 -9.98
CA SER A 170 -2.49 -26.89 -9.06
C SER A 170 -2.19 -25.90 -7.94
N MET A 171 -2.38 -26.32 -6.71
CA MET A 171 -2.08 -25.57 -5.50
C MET A 171 -0.67 -24.96 -5.56
N LEU A 172 -0.58 -23.61 -5.46
CA LEU A 172 0.62 -23.02 -4.93
C LEU A 172 0.70 -23.36 -3.44
N PRO A 173 1.85 -23.80 -2.92
CA PRO A 173 2.00 -24.13 -1.51
C PRO A 173 1.65 -22.92 -0.64
N ARG A 174 0.96 -23.18 0.45
CA ARG A 174 0.55 -22.22 1.49
C ARG A 174 1.74 -21.57 2.15
#